data_f5b2417d0e879ba949ab669e079594d0
#
_entry.id   f5b2417d0e879ba949ab669e079594d0
#
_cell.length_a   1.000
_cell.length_b   1.000
_cell.length_c   1.000
_cell.angle_alpha   90.00
_cell.angle_beta   90.00
_cell.angle_gamma   90.00
#
_symmetry.space_group_name_H-M   'P 1'
#
loop_
_entity.id
_entity.type
_entity.pdbx_description
1 polymer ?
#
loop_
_entity_poly.entity_id
_entity_poly.type
_entity_poly.pdbx_seq_one_letter_code
_entity_poly.pdbx_strand_id
1 'polypeptide(L)'
;MIKILRDASHNYPWLLKSIMGILALVFVITMGWWGFDEKAGNAVADVGDLSVSRDEFKRAFEFMYRSYREKGAGEIKEETFKQIVIDQLIGSRLWVIAARDMGLTVSDTDLRDTIIQIPDFQKNGAFDPDLYRRLLAANHWTPSAFEAMQQQELLAGKARLIVRDSVALTPWEIAEGQALTPKPQDPTAPTAKDRALQDLLFQKQQRALAAYQEALKAKIPTKIHRELL
;
A
#
# COMPACT_ATOMS: atom_id res chain seq x y z
N MET A 1 10.37 -47.67 33.54
CA MET A 1 10.98 -46.74 32.56
C MET A 1 11.52 -45.44 33.15
N ILE A 2 10.92 -44.89 34.21
CA ILE A 2 11.36 -43.60 34.83
C ILE A 2 12.73 -43.69 35.57
N LYS A 3 13.11 -44.87 36.08
CA LYS A 3 14.39 -45.08 36.76
C LYS A 3 15.61 -44.97 35.83
N ILE A 4 15.48 -45.44 34.57
CA ILE A 4 16.56 -45.37 33.57
C ILE A 4 16.89 -43.92 33.15
N LEU A 5 15.86 -43.07 33.07
CA LEU A 5 16.04 -41.66 32.75
C LEU A 5 16.71 -40.87 33.89
N ARG A 6 16.45 -41.27 35.15
CA ARG A 6 17.03 -40.60 36.34
C ARG A 6 18.50 -40.98 36.54
N ASP A 7 18.88 -42.22 36.26
CA ASP A 7 20.27 -42.70 36.36
C ASP A 7 21.14 -42.20 35.20
N ALA A 8 20.57 -42.02 34.01
CA ALA A 8 21.27 -41.39 32.87
C ALA A 8 21.56 -39.93 33.09
N SER A 9 20.66 -39.20 33.80
CA SER A 9 20.81 -37.78 34.14
C SER A 9 21.98 -37.52 35.10
N HIS A 10 22.31 -38.48 35.98
CA HIS A 10 23.33 -38.27 37.00
C HIS A 10 24.73 -38.67 36.53
N ASN A 11 24.82 -39.66 35.63
CA ASN A 11 26.12 -40.18 35.17
C ASN A 11 26.64 -39.52 33.88
N TYR A 12 25.79 -38.89 33.08
CA TYR A 12 26.18 -38.23 31.82
C TYR A 12 25.48 -36.88 31.61
N PRO A 13 25.83 -35.86 32.41
CA PRO A 13 25.20 -34.53 32.29
C PRO A 13 25.43 -33.86 30.92
N TRP A 14 26.49 -34.29 30.20
CA TRP A 14 26.79 -33.84 28.85
C TRP A 14 25.76 -34.36 27.82
N LEU A 15 25.31 -35.60 27.97
CA LEU A 15 24.32 -36.23 27.06
C LEU A 15 22.96 -35.53 27.14
N LEU A 16 22.54 -35.12 28.34
CA LEU A 16 21.31 -34.36 28.55
C LEU A 16 21.40 -32.97 27.93
N LYS A 17 22.55 -32.28 28.08
CA LYS A 17 22.80 -30.98 27.45
C LYS A 17 22.82 -31.08 25.93
N SER A 18 23.36 -32.15 25.35
CA SER A 18 23.37 -32.39 23.89
C SER A 18 21.96 -32.64 23.36
N ILE A 19 21.16 -33.44 24.05
CA ILE A 19 19.76 -33.72 23.67
C ILE A 19 18.94 -32.43 23.73
N MET A 20 19.07 -31.64 24.80
CA MET A 20 18.39 -30.33 24.91
C MET A 20 18.88 -29.35 23.83
N GLY A 21 20.17 -29.35 23.49
CA GLY A 21 20.72 -28.54 22.41
C GLY A 21 20.16 -28.92 21.02
N ILE A 22 20.05 -30.23 20.74
CA ILE A 22 19.46 -30.74 19.51
C ILE A 22 17.96 -30.39 19.45
N LEU A 23 17.22 -30.58 20.55
CA LEU A 23 15.81 -30.23 20.64
C LEU A 23 15.56 -28.73 20.41
N ALA A 24 16.40 -27.88 21.01
CA ALA A 24 16.33 -26.41 20.80
C ALA A 24 16.68 -26.06 19.34
N LEU A 25 17.68 -26.72 18.75
CA LEU A 25 18.07 -26.50 17.36
C LEU A 25 16.94 -26.93 16.38
N VAL A 26 16.34 -28.09 16.61
CA VAL A 26 15.18 -28.57 15.83
C VAL A 26 14.01 -27.61 15.98
N PHE A 27 13.76 -27.08 17.19
CA PHE A 27 12.68 -26.12 17.43
C PHE A 27 12.91 -24.79 16.72
N VAL A 28 14.15 -24.28 16.71
CA VAL A 28 14.53 -23.07 15.98
C VAL A 28 14.41 -23.26 14.47
N ILE A 29 14.83 -24.43 13.95
CA ILE A 29 14.73 -24.75 12.53
C ILE A 29 13.24 -24.89 12.12
N THR A 30 12.43 -25.58 12.90
CA THR A 30 11.00 -25.78 12.59
C THR A 30 10.20 -24.50 12.72
N MET A 31 10.43 -23.67 13.75
CA MET A 31 9.77 -22.35 13.86
C MET A 31 10.27 -21.38 12.80
N GLY A 32 11.56 -21.39 12.46
CA GLY A 32 12.11 -20.56 11.38
C GLY A 32 11.58 -20.94 10.01
N TRP A 33 11.43 -22.25 9.73
CA TRP A 33 10.94 -22.74 8.45
C TRP A 33 9.43 -22.50 8.25
N TRP A 34 8.61 -22.69 9.29
CA TRP A 34 7.17 -22.43 9.21
C TRP A 34 6.84 -20.94 9.13
N GLY A 35 7.65 -20.07 9.71
CA GLY A 35 7.43 -18.62 9.63
C GLY A 35 7.68 -18.01 8.23
N PHE A 36 8.43 -18.72 7.36
CA PHE A 36 8.69 -18.28 5.98
C PHE A 36 7.65 -18.79 4.97
N ASP A 37 7.02 -19.94 5.21
CA ASP A 37 6.05 -20.53 4.26
C ASP A 37 4.64 -19.96 4.40
N GLU A 38 4.22 -19.42 5.55
CA GLU A 38 2.89 -18.81 5.69
C GLU A 38 2.70 -17.55 4.83
N LYS A 39 3.79 -16.86 4.47
CA LYS A 39 3.72 -15.71 3.55
C LYS A 39 3.55 -16.12 2.09
N ALA A 40 4.07 -17.26 1.68
CA ALA A 40 4.03 -17.72 0.29
C ALA A 40 2.70 -18.37 -0.11
N GLY A 41 1.93 -18.92 0.84
CA GLY A 41 0.68 -19.64 0.55
C GLY A 41 -0.59 -18.80 0.54
N ASN A 42 -0.55 -17.56 1.00
CA ASN A 42 -1.74 -16.70 1.16
C ASN A 42 -1.67 -15.37 0.38
N ALA A 43 -0.71 -15.25 -0.54
CA ALA A 43 -0.57 -14.08 -1.39
C ALA A 43 -1.41 -14.24 -2.66
N VAL A 44 -2.29 -13.29 -2.96
CA VAL A 44 -3.08 -13.23 -4.21
C VAL A 44 -2.29 -12.61 -5.35
N ALA A 45 -1.25 -11.84 -5.05
CA ALA A 45 -0.28 -11.36 -6.03
C ALA A 45 1.09 -11.13 -5.40
N ASP A 46 2.14 -11.37 -6.19
CA ASP A 46 3.52 -11.00 -5.88
C ASP A 46 3.97 -9.90 -6.83
N VAL A 47 4.61 -8.87 -6.29
CA VAL A 47 5.10 -7.69 -7.04
C VAL A 47 6.53 -7.41 -6.58
N GLY A 48 7.51 -7.89 -7.34
CA GLY A 48 8.92 -7.83 -6.93
C GLY A 48 9.16 -8.56 -5.61
N ASP A 49 9.62 -7.82 -4.59
CA ASP A 49 9.84 -8.30 -3.22
C ASP A 49 8.62 -8.12 -2.30
N LEU A 50 7.56 -7.52 -2.80
CA LEU A 50 6.31 -7.28 -2.05
C LEU A 50 5.23 -8.24 -2.48
N SER A 51 4.31 -8.54 -1.55
CA SER A 51 3.14 -9.36 -1.83
C SER A 51 1.84 -8.64 -1.42
N VAL A 52 0.74 -9.07 -2.02
CA VAL A 52 -0.62 -8.70 -1.64
C VAL A 52 -1.27 -9.91 -1.00
N SER A 53 -1.62 -9.82 0.27
CA SER A 53 -2.26 -10.92 0.98
C SER A 53 -3.73 -11.07 0.60
N ARG A 54 -4.28 -12.28 0.79
CA ARG A 54 -5.71 -12.55 0.56
C ARG A 54 -6.62 -11.69 1.44
N ASP A 55 -6.23 -11.48 2.69
CA ASP A 55 -7.01 -10.65 3.61
C ASP A 55 -7.00 -9.18 3.22
N GLU A 56 -5.88 -8.68 2.71
CA GLU A 56 -5.79 -7.33 2.17
C GLU A 56 -6.68 -7.16 0.95
N PHE A 57 -6.63 -8.10 0.01
CA PHE A 57 -7.49 -8.12 -1.16
C PHE A 57 -8.97 -8.14 -0.78
N LYS A 58 -9.37 -9.03 0.13
CA LYS A 58 -10.75 -9.14 0.60
C LYS A 58 -11.26 -7.82 1.21
N ARG A 59 -10.47 -7.19 2.09
CA ARG A 59 -10.84 -5.90 2.69
C ARG A 59 -10.96 -4.80 1.64
N ALA A 60 -10.00 -4.72 0.71
CA ALA A 60 -10.05 -3.74 -0.38
C ALA A 60 -11.27 -3.96 -1.28
N PHE A 61 -11.56 -5.21 -1.62
CA PHE A 61 -12.73 -5.57 -2.41
C PHE A 61 -14.02 -5.15 -1.72
N GLU A 62 -14.22 -5.53 -0.46
CA GLU A 62 -15.44 -5.19 0.31
C GLU A 62 -15.64 -3.67 0.41
N PHE A 63 -14.57 -2.93 0.72
CA PHE A 63 -14.61 -1.48 0.83
C PHE A 63 -14.95 -0.82 -0.50
N MET A 64 -14.25 -1.16 -1.58
CA MET A 64 -14.46 -0.59 -2.90
C MET A 64 -15.82 -0.98 -3.47
N TYR A 65 -16.26 -2.22 -3.27
CA TYR A 65 -17.56 -2.69 -3.75
C TYR A 65 -18.73 -2.00 -3.05
N ARG A 66 -18.62 -1.77 -1.74
CA ARG A 66 -19.59 -0.99 -0.98
C ARG A 66 -19.68 0.45 -1.50
N SER A 67 -18.54 1.12 -1.65
CA SER A 67 -18.47 2.49 -2.18
C SER A 67 -19.00 2.59 -3.60
N TYR A 68 -18.76 1.58 -4.43
CA TYR A 68 -19.29 1.50 -5.80
C TYR A 68 -20.82 1.43 -5.81
N ARG A 69 -21.39 0.58 -4.96
CA ARG A 69 -22.85 0.44 -4.84
C ARG A 69 -23.54 1.68 -4.27
N GLU A 70 -22.94 2.31 -3.28
CA GLU A 70 -23.45 3.54 -2.66
C GLU A 70 -23.54 4.71 -3.65
N LYS A 71 -22.65 4.75 -4.63
CA LYS A 71 -22.63 5.76 -5.70
C LYS A 71 -23.65 5.49 -6.82
N GLY A 72 -24.46 4.45 -6.72
CA GLY A 72 -25.48 4.11 -7.73
C GLY A 72 -24.91 3.73 -9.09
N ALA A 73 -23.64 3.31 -9.14
CA ALA A 73 -23.01 2.83 -10.37
C ALA A 73 -23.66 1.49 -10.79
N GLY A 74 -23.89 1.32 -12.10
CA GLY A 74 -24.61 0.17 -12.67
C GLY A 74 -24.00 -1.19 -12.31
N GLU A 75 -24.64 -2.29 -12.74
CA GLU A 75 -24.12 -3.63 -12.47
C GLU A 75 -22.79 -3.86 -13.18
N ILE A 76 -21.75 -4.21 -12.39
CA ILE A 76 -20.46 -4.69 -12.87
C ILE A 76 -20.32 -6.17 -12.51
N LYS A 77 -19.76 -6.96 -13.41
CA LYS A 77 -19.47 -8.36 -13.14
C LYS A 77 -18.42 -8.47 -12.03
N GLU A 78 -18.67 -9.35 -11.06
CA GLU A 78 -17.78 -9.52 -9.90
C GLU A 78 -16.32 -9.79 -10.29
N GLU A 79 -16.11 -10.65 -11.32
CA GLU A 79 -14.76 -10.96 -11.81
C GLU A 79 -14.04 -9.72 -12.39
N THR A 80 -14.77 -8.85 -13.08
CA THR A 80 -14.19 -7.59 -13.59
C THR A 80 -13.83 -6.67 -12.43
N PHE A 81 -14.66 -6.64 -11.39
CA PHE A 81 -14.40 -5.83 -10.21
C PHE A 81 -13.22 -6.35 -9.41
N LYS A 82 -13.10 -7.67 -9.24
CA LYS A 82 -11.92 -8.31 -8.63
C LYS A 82 -10.63 -7.94 -9.36
N GLN A 83 -10.66 -7.94 -10.70
CA GLN A 83 -9.51 -7.54 -11.49
C GLN A 83 -9.14 -6.07 -11.26
N ILE A 84 -10.10 -5.16 -11.18
CA ILE A 84 -9.86 -3.75 -10.87
C ILE A 84 -9.19 -3.60 -9.51
N VAL A 85 -9.68 -4.32 -8.49
CA VAL A 85 -9.14 -4.25 -7.13
C VAL A 85 -7.71 -4.78 -7.07
N ILE A 86 -7.44 -5.93 -7.70
CA ILE A 86 -6.08 -6.49 -7.69
C ILE A 86 -5.10 -5.60 -8.45
N ASP A 87 -5.51 -5.04 -9.60
CA ASP A 87 -4.67 -4.12 -10.38
C ASP A 87 -4.33 -2.84 -9.59
N GLN A 88 -5.28 -2.34 -8.78
CA GLN A 88 -5.05 -1.20 -7.91
C GLN A 88 -4.03 -1.53 -6.80
N LEU A 89 -4.16 -2.70 -6.16
CA LEU A 89 -3.22 -3.14 -5.12
C LEU A 89 -1.81 -3.37 -5.67
N ILE A 90 -1.71 -4.00 -6.85
CA ILE A 90 -0.45 -4.15 -7.57
C ILE A 90 0.15 -2.77 -7.89
N GLY A 91 -0.66 -1.85 -8.39
CA GLY A 91 -0.24 -0.48 -8.67
C GLY A 91 0.32 0.23 -7.43
N SER A 92 -0.31 0.07 -6.27
CA SER A 92 0.20 0.61 -5.00
C SER A 92 1.57 0.01 -4.64
N ARG A 93 1.76 -1.30 -4.80
CA ARG A 93 3.05 -1.97 -4.54
C ARG A 93 4.17 -1.49 -5.48
N LEU A 94 3.85 -1.31 -6.75
CA LEU A 94 4.80 -0.76 -7.72
C LEU A 94 5.30 0.63 -7.31
N TRP A 95 4.40 1.50 -6.84
CA TRP A 95 4.77 2.82 -6.35
C TRP A 95 5.58 2.80 -5.05
N VAL A 96 5.33 1.82 -4.15
CA VAL A 96 6.16 1.61 -2.96
C VAL A 96 7.58 1.21 -3.34
N ILE A 97 7.74 0.29 -4.31
CA ILE A 97 9.06 -0.12 -4.81
C ILE A 97 9.76 1.09 -5.46
N ALA A 98 9.06 1.83 -6.33
CA ALA A 98 9.60 3.04 -6.93
C ALA A 98 10.06 4.07 -5.89
N ALA A 99 9.30 4.27 -4.83
CA ALA A 99 9.67 5.16 -3.73
C ALA A 99 10.95 4.71 -3.03
N ARG A 100 11.10 3.41 -2.77
CA ARG A 100 12.33 2.82 -2.20
C ARG A 100 13.53 2.99 -3.14
N ASP A 101 13.34 2.74 -4.44
CA ASP A 101 14.36 2.95 -5.47
C ASP A 101 14.81 4.42 -5.54
N MET A 102 13.89 5.37 -5.29
CA MET A 102 14.18 6.81 -5.17
C MET A 102 14.84 7.20 -3.84
N GLY A 103 15.03 6.28 -2.90
CA GLY A 103 15.57 6.57 -1.57
C GLY A 103 14.60 7.31 -0.63
N LEU A 104 13.28 7.25 -0.91
CA LEU A 104 12.29 7.94 -0.09
C LEU A 104 11.98 7.16 1.18
N THR A 105 11.73 7.89 2.25
CA THR A 105 11.33 7.35 3.55
C THR A 105 10.11 8.10 4.10
N VAL A 106 9.43 7.46 5.04
CA VAL A 106 8.34 8.05 5.84
C VAL A 106 8.79 8.05 7.28
N SER A 107 8.83 9.21 7.90
CA SER A 107 9.13 9.33 9.34
C SER A 107 7.90 9.00 10.19
N ASP A 108 8.12 8.64 11.46
CA ASP A 108 7.03 8.41 12.41
C ASP A 108 6.19 9.68 12.60
N THR A 109 6.80 10.86 12.47
CA THR A 109 6.10 12.15 12.52
C THR A 109 5.17 12.31 11.32
N ASP A 110 5.64 12.04 10.09
CA ASP A 110 4.82 12.11 8.89
C ASP A 110 3.59 11.20 9.00
N LEU A 111 3.82 9.97 9.47
CA LEU A 111 2.77 8.97 9.65
C LEU A 111 1.73 9.44 10.68
N ARG A 112 2.20 9.87 11.86
CA ARG A 112 1.35 10.39 12.92
C ARG A 112 0.52 11.57 12.44
N ASP A 113 1.17 12.56 11.82
CA ASP A 113 0.50 13.79 11.36
C ASP A 113 -0.57 13.48 10.31
N THR A 114 -0.32 12.49 9.46
CA THR A 114 -1.31 12.02 8.49
C THR A 114 -2.51 11.36 9.18
N ILE A 115 -2.26 10.48 10.17
CA ILE A 115 -3.34 9.76 10.86
C ILE A 115 -4.22 10.72 11.66
N ILE A 116 -3.64 11.68 12.37
CA ILE A 116 -4.42 12.65 13.16
C ILE A 116 -5.25 13.61 12.31
N GLN A 117 -4.90 13.80 11.03
CA GLN A 117 -5.65 14.63 10.10
C GLN A 117 -6.84 13.89 9.45
N ILE A 118 -6.98 12.58 9.60
CA ILE A 118 -8.11 11.83 9.06
C ILE A 118 -9.39 12.26 9.78
N PRO A 119 -10.38 12.85 9.07
CA PRO A 119 -11.59 13.41 9.71
C PRO A 119 -12.39 12.39 10.50
N ASP A 120 -12.42 11.12 10.04
CA ASP A 120 -13.16 10.03 10.68
C ASP A 120 -12.63 9.69 12.08
N PHE A 121 -11.38 10.04 12.38
CA PHE A 121 -10.76 9.85 13.70
C PHE A 121 -10.83 11.09 14.58
N GLN A 122 -11.54 12.14 14.13
CA GLN A 122 -11.65 13.39 14.85
C GLN A 122 -13.01 13.54 15.52
N LYS A 123 -12.99 14.13 16.72
CA LYS A 123 -14.16 14.58 17.45
C LYS A 123 -13.99 16.06 17.77
N ASN A 124 -14.96 16.88 17.34
CA ASN A 124 -14.87 18.34 17.48
C ASN A 124 -13.61 18.97 16.84
N GLY A 125 -13.13 18.39 15.72
CA GLY A 125 -11.96 18.90 15.00
C GLY A 125 -10.61 18.48 15.59
N ALA A 126 -10.59 17.64 16.63
CA ALA A 126 -9.36 17.09 17.23
C ALA A 126 -9.36 15.58 17.16
N PHE A 127 -8.17 14.98 17.02
CA PHE A 127 -7.99 13.53 17.03
C PHE A 127 -8.47 12.91 18.34
N ASP A 128 -9.30 11.87 18.26
CA ASP A 128 -9.82 11.10 19.39
C ASP A 128 -9.26 9.67 19.37
N PRO A 129 -8.32 9.32 20.29
CA PRO A 129 -7.71 7.99 20.32
C PRO A 129 -8.71 6.86 20.60
N ASP A 130 -9.81 7.12 21.31
CA ASP A 130 -10.83 6.12 21.59
C ASP A 130 -11.70 5.87 20.35
N LEU A 131 -12.05 6.93 19.62
CA LEU A 131 -12.74 6.85 18.34
C LEU A 131 -11.88 6.08 17.32
N TYR A 132 -10.60 6.42 17.21
CA TYR A 132 -9.63 5.72 16.35
C TYR A 132 -9.63 4.21 16.63
N ARG A 133 -9.41 3.81 17.90
CA ARG A 133 -9.38 2.39 18.27
C ARG A 133 -10.71 1.67 17.99
N ARG A 134 -11.83 2.30 18.27
CA ARG A 134 -13.17 1.72 18.02
C ARG A 134 -13.44 1.54 16.53
N LEU A 135 -13.10 2.52 15.70
CA LEU A 135 -13.31 2.44 14.25
C LEU A 135 -12.41 1.37 13.62
N LEU A 136 -11.16 1.27 14.05
CA LEU A 136 -10.28 0.21 13.58
C LEU A 136 -10.81 -1.17 13.97
N ALA A 137 -11.20 -1.35 15.22
CA ALA A 137 -11.75 -2.63 15.70
C ALA A 137 -13.04 -3.01 14.95
N ALA A 138 -13.94 -2.05 14.70
CA ALA A 138 -15.18 -2.27 13.93
C ALA A 138 -14.89 -2.71 12.48
N ASN A 139 -13.76 -2.33 11.91
CA ASN A 139 -13.31 -2.73 10.58
C ASN A 139 -12.28 -3.87 10.60
N HIS A 140 -12.14 -4.57 11.71
CA HIS A 140 -11.20 -5.69 11.88
C HIS A 140 -9.72 -5.31 11.62
N TRP A 141 -9.35 -4.07 11.93
CA TRP A 141 -7.98 -3.60 11.87
C TRP A 141 -7.33 -3.53 13.25
N THR A 142 -6.06 -3.92 13.33
CA THR A 142 -5.22 -3.52 14.46
C THR A 142 -4.56 -2.17 14.15
N PRO A 143 -4.25 -1.33 15.17
CA PRO A 143 -3.50 -0.09 14.95
C PRO A 143 -2.22 -0.32 14.16
N SER A 144 -1.42 -1.31 14.53
CA SER A 144 -0.15 -1.64 13.87
C SER A 144 -0.34 -2.00 12.38
N ALA A 145 -1.36 -2.79 12.02
CA ALA A 145 -1.64 -3.15 10.63
C ALA A 145 -2.11 -1.94 9.81
N PHE A 146 -2.95 -1.08 10.42
CA PHE A 146 -3.41 0.16 9.81
C PHE A 146 -2.25 1.15 9.58
N GLU A 147 -1.41 1.34 10.59
CA GLU A 147 -0.23 2.22 10.52
C GLU A 147 0.77 1.74 9.46
N ALA A 148 1.02 0.43 9.37
CA ALA A 148 1.87 -0.14 8.34
C ALA A 148 1.30 0.08 6.93
N MET A 149 -0.02 -0.05 6.75
CA MET A 149 -0.69 0.27 5.48
C MET A 149 -0.58 1.76 5.15
N GLN A 150 -0.83 2.65 6.11
CA GLN A 150 -0.71 4.10 5.92
C GLN A 150 0.72 4.51 5.57
N GLN A 151 1.72 3.90 6.20
CA GLN A 151 3.13 4.15 5.90
C GLN A 151 3.45 3.80 4.43
N GLN A 152 2.96 2.67 3.93
CA GLN A 152 3.15 2.28 2.54
C GLN A 152 2.44 3.25 1.57
N GLU A 153 1.21 3.65 1.87
CA GLU A 153 0.47 4.59 1.02
C GLU A 153 1.11 5.98 1.01
N LEU A 154 1.61 6.47 2.15
CA LEU A 154 2.40 7.70 2.22
C LEU A 154 3.66 7.62 1.38
N LEU A 155 4.38 6.50 1.47
CA LEU A 155 5.59 6.28 0.70
C LEU A 155 5.30 6.29 -0.81
N ALA A 156 4.27 5.56 -1.24
CA ALA A 156 3.81 5.55 -2.63
C ALA A 156 3.35 6.96 -3.08
N GLY A 157 2.65 7.68 -2.20
CA GLY A 157 2.21 9.06 -2.43
C GLY A 157 3.36 10.01 -2.67
N LYS A 158 4.43 9.94 -1.87
CA LYS A 158 5.66 10.74 -2.07
C LYS A 158 6.28 10.51 -3.45
N ALA A 159 6.37 9.26 -3.91
CA ALA A 159 6.89 8.95 -5.25
C ALA A 159 6.00 9.51 -6.37
N ARG A 160 4.66 9.36 -6.23
CA ARG A 160 3.71 9.94 -7.20
C ARG A 160 3.86 11.46 -7.27
N LEU A 161 4.02 12.13 -6.12
CA LEU A 161 4.23 13.58 -6.06
C LEU A 161 5.49 13.99 -6.82
N ILE A 162 6.62 13.30 -6.61
CA ILE A 162 7.88 13.60 -7.31
C ILE A 162 7.71 13.46 -8.82
N VAL A 163 7.10 12.36 -9.29
CA VAL A 163 6.86 12.16 -10.73
C VAL A 163 5.92 13.24 -11.28
N ARG A 164 4.84 13.55 -10.56
CA ARG A 164 3.91 14.61 -10.95
C ARG A 164 4.57 15.97 -11.03
N ASP A 165 5.33 16.34 -10.02
CA ASP A 165 5.92 17.67 -9.88
C ASP A 165 7.18 17.85 -10.76
N SER A 166 7.72 16.76 -11.28
CA SER A 166 8.77 16.81 -12.32
C SER A 166 8.25 17.28 -13.69
N VAL A 167 6.92 17.28 -13.88
CA VAL A 167 6.28 17.67 -15.14
C VAL A 167 6.01 19.17 -15.16
N ALA A 168 6.53 19.86 -16.17
CA ALA A 168 6.27 21.28 -16.42
C ALA A 168 5.74 21.49 -17.85
N LEU A 169 5.03 22.58 -18.05
CA LEU A 169 4.68 23.04 -19.39
C LEU A 169 5.91 23.65 -20.07
N THR A 170 6.10 23.33 -21.34
CA THR A 170 7.13 23.97 -22.16
C THR A 170 6.71 25.40 -22.52
N PRO A 171 7.67 26.29 -22.83
CA PRO A 171 7.35 27.64 -23.30
C PRO A 171 6.41 27.68 -24.52
N TRP A 172 6.51 26.69 -25.41
CA TRP A 172 5.61 26.52 -26.55
C TRP A 172 4.17 26.22 -26.12
N GLU A 173 3.96 25.23 -25.23
CA GLU A 173 2.65 24.87 -24.71
C GLU A 173 1.99 26.04 -23.98
N ILE A 174 2.78 26.84 -23.27
CA ILE A 174 2.30 28.05 -22.60
C ILE A 174 1.83 29.09 -23.65
N ALA A 175 2.64 29.33 -24.67
CA ALA A 175 2.31 30.29 -25.73
C ALA A 175 1.06 29.87 -26.51
N GLU A 176 0.96 28.58 -26.86
CA GLU A 176 -0.21 28.02 -27.56
C GLU A 176 -1.47 28.09 -26.70
N GLY A 177 -1.43 27.70 -25.44
CA GLY A 177 -2.56 27.81 -24.51
C GLY A 177 -3.01 29.27 -24.29
N GLN A 178 -2.07 30.22 -24.34
CA GLN A 178 -2.37 31.64 -24.27
C GLN A 178 -2.99 32.21 -25.57
N ALA A 179 -2.62 31.67 -26.72
CA ALA A 179 -3.12 32.11 -28.01
C ALA A 179 -4.57 31.64 -28.27
N LEU A 180 -4.91 30.41 -27.75
CA LEU A 180 -6.20 29.77 -27.99
C LEU A 180 -7.33 30.28 -27.08
N THR A 181 -7.03 31.07 -26.03
CA THR A 181 -8.05 31.53 -25.07
C THR A 181 -8.45 32.99 -25.30
N PRO A 182 -9.79 33.34 -25.29
CA PRO A 182 -10.28 34.70 -25.41
C PRO A 182 -9.80 35.60 -24.26
N LYS A 183 -9.67 36.91 -24.52
CA LYS A 183 -9.35 37.90 -23.46
C LYS A 183 -10.41 37.86 -22.36
N PRO A 184 -10.01 37.89 -21.09
CA PRO A 184 -10.96 37.88 -19.98
C PRO A 184 -11.83 39.14 -19.96
N GLN A 185 -13.11 38.95 -19.68
CA GLN A 185 -14.06 40.06 -19.49
C GLN A 185 -14.06 40.63 -18.06
N ASP A 186 -13.55 39.85 -17.09
CA ASP A 186 -13.41 40.23 -15.68
C ASP A 186 -11.94 40.03 -15.20
N PRO A 187 -11.28 41.14 -14.75
CA PRO A 187 -9.89 41.07 -14.31
C PRO A 187 -9.66 40.36 -12.96
N THR A 188 -10.71 40.05 -12.20
CA THR A 188 -10.61 39.44 -10.86
C THR A 188 -10.87 37.92 -10.86
N ALA A 189 -11.45 37.37 -11.92
CA ALA A 189 -11.66 35.92 -12.05
C ALA A 189 -10.40 35.26 -12.62
N PRO A 190 -10.03 34.01 -12.16
CA PRO A 190 -8.99 33.26 -12.80
C PRO A 190 -9.32 33.15 -14.29
N THR A 191 -8.40 33.66 -15.12
CA THR A 191 -8.65 33.82 -16.55
C THR A 191 -8.93 32.46 -17.19
N ALA A 192 -9.74 32.40 -18.23
CA ALA A 192 -9.93 31.18 -19.02
C ALA A 192 -8.59 30.61 -19.49
N LYS A 193 -7.58 31.46 -19.66
CA LYS A 193 -6.19 31.09 -19.95
C LYS A 193 -5.53 30.28 -18.82
N ASP A 194 -5.65 30.75 -17.58
CA ASP A 194 -5.04 30.08 -16.43
C ASP A 194 -5.66 28.71 -16.22
N ARG A 195 -6.99 28.59 -16.42
CA ARG A 195 -7.69 27.29 -16.36
C ARG A 195 -7.22 26.34 -17.45
N ALA A 196 -7.13 26.82 -18.70
CA ALA A 196 -6.67 26.00 -19.82
C ALA A 196 -5.23 25.50 -19.62
N LEU A 197 -4.34 26.34 -19.09
CA LEU A 197 -2.96 25.96 -18.77
C LEU A 197 -2.91 24.99 -17.59
N GLN A 198 -3.73 25.19 -16.56
CA GLN A 198 -3.85 24.25 -15.45
C GLN A 198 -4.39 22.88 -15.90
N ASP A 199 -5.41 22.87 -16.76
CA ASP A 199 -5.97 21.63 -17.32
C ASP A 199 -4.94 20.90 -18.18
N LEU A 200 -4.17 21.61 -19.01
CA LEU A 200 -3.10 21.04 -19.82
C LEU A 200 -2.00 20.45 -18.94
N LEU A 201 -1.55 21.19 -17.92
CA LEU A 201 -0.56 20.71 -16.96
C LEU A 201 -1.06 19.45 -16.25
N PHE A 202 -2.29 19.47 -15.75
CA PHE A 202 -2.91 18.32 -15.08
C PHE A 202 -2.95 17.10 -16.00
N GLN A 203 -3.41 17.25 -17.25
CA GLN A 203 -3.42 16.15 -18.21
C GLN A 203 -2.01 15.60 -18.48
N LYS A 204 -1.01 16.48 -18.61
CA LYS A 204 0.38 16.09 -18.80
C LYS A 204 0.94 15.32 -17.61
N GLN A 205 0.63 15.78 -16.39
CA GLN A 205 0.97 15.11 -15.14
C GLN A 205 0.32 13.71 -15.05
N GLN A 206 -0.96 13.58 -15.39
CA GLN A 206 -1.65 12.28 -15.39
C GLN A 206 -1.04 11.30 -16.40
N ARG A 207 -0.70 11.79 -17.60
CA ARG A 207 0.01 10.98 -18.61
C ARG A 207 1.39 10.52 -18.13
N ALA A 208 2.12 11.39 -17.45
CA ALA A 208 3.44 11.04 -16.89
C ALA A 208 3.33 9.99 -15.80
N LEU A 209 2.36 10.11 -14.88
CA LEU A 209 2.09 9.12 -13.84
C LEU A 209 1.72 7.75 -14.46
N ALA A 210 0.84 7.75 -15.45
CA ALA A 210 0.43 6.53 -16.14
C ALA A 210 1.61 5.88 -16.89
N ALA A 211 2.38 6.66 -17.64
CA ALA A 211 3.56 6.17 -18.36
C ALA A 211 4.63 5.61 -17.42
N TYR A 212 4.86 6.28 -16.28
CA TYR A 212 5.80 5.81 -15.28
C TYR A 212 5.33 4.50 -14.64
N GLN A 213 4.03 4.38 -14.33
CA GLN A 213 3.46 3.15 -13.79
C GLN A 213 3.55 1.99 -14.78
N GLU A 214 3.33 2.22 -16.07
CA GLU A 214 3.52 1.18 -17.10
C GLU A 214 4.99 0.77 -17.24
N ALA A 215 5.93 1.71 -17.14
CA ALA A 215 7.35 1.40 -17.09
C ALA A 215 7.73 0.55 -15.87
N LEU A 216 7.13 0.82 -14.69
CA LEU A 216 7.30 -0.01 -13.50
C LEU A 216 6.76 -1.43 -13.70
N LYS A 217 5.57 -1.58 -14.30
CA LYS A 217 5.00 -2.90 -14.63
C LYS A 217 5.88 -3.70 -15.56
N ALA A 218 6.51 -3.04 -16.54
CA ALA A 218 7.43 -3.69 -17.46
C ALA A 218 8.75 -4.12 -16.81
N LYS A 219 9.21 -3.37 -15.80
CA LYS A 219 10.49 -3.60 -15.10
C LYS A 219 10.38 -4.60 -13.96
N ILE A 220 9.27 -4.56 -13.22
CA ILE A 220 9.09 -5.31 -11.98
C ILE A 220 8.26 -6.57 -12.26
N PRO A 221 8.81 -7.77 -11.97
CA PRO A 221 8.07 -9.01 -12.17
C PRO A 221 6.82 -9.03 -11.27
N THR A 222 5.67 -9.33 -11.88
CA THR A 222 4.38 -9.40 -11.20
C THR A 222 3.73 -10.72 -11.51
N LYS A 223 3.28 -11.45 -10.47
CA LYS A 223 2.56 -12.72 -10.59
C LYS A 223 1.24 -12.64 -9.85
N ILE A 224 0.14 -12.97 -10.51
CA ILE A 224 -1.20 -13.00 -9.92
C ILE A 224 -1.61 -14.47 -9.75
N HIS A 225 -2.03 -14.82 -8.54
CA HIS A 225 -2.53 -16.14 -8.17
C HIS A 225 -4.05 -16.16 -8.29
N ARG A 226 -4.55 -16.33 -9.53
CA ARG A 226 -5.98 -16.22 -9.86
C ARG A 226 -6.86 -17.22 -9.12
N GLU A 227 -6.30 -18.34 -8.72
CA GLU A 227 -6.94 -19.38 -7.92
C GLU A 227 -7.28 -18.95 -6.48
N LEU A 228 -6.74 -17.82 -6.03
CA LEU A 228 -6.95 -17.28 -4.69
C LEU A 228 -7.83 -16.01 -4.66
N LEU A 229 -8.27 -15.52 -5.84
CA LEU A 229 -9.11 -14.32 -5.98
C LEU A 229 -10.61 -14.57 -5.68
#